data_fcf06f5cd8c4df573ff82c90b59f520d
#
_entry.id   fcf06f5cd8c4df573ff82c90b59f520d
#
_cell.length_a   1.000
_cell.length_b   1.000
_cell.length_c   1.000
_cell.angle_alpha   90.00
_cell.angle_beta   90.00
_cell.angle_gamma   90.00
#
_symmetry.space_group_name_H-M   'P 1'
#
loop_
_entity.id
_entity.type
_entity.pdbx_description
1 polymer ?
#
loop_
_entity_poly.entity_id
_entity_poly.type
_entity_poly.pdbx_seq_one_letter_code
_entity_poly.pdbx_strand_id
1 'polypeptide(L)'
;YNKNEIQLEIKNQIQKKYNLELKFNESIKYGLLPKPHFVAKNLSIIHNKKEIASVKNLKLFTSVNKLFSFNKTNLKDLIFKNVDFNIYKNDLEFFTDLLKIEPNENKIIFKNSNIFFKNADDEVLFINKIKKGEFFYDSNNLQNILISKNEIFKIPFKLTIKNDKFNKKIISIFDS
;
A
#
# COMPACT_ATOMS: atom_id res chain seq x y z
N TYR A 1 -22.90 -1.64 16.79
CA TYR A 1 -22.19 -1.48 15.52
C TYR A 1 -21.86 -2.84 14.93
N ASN A 2 -22.28 -3.07 13.69
CA ASN A 2 -21.97 -4.30 12.98
C ASN A 2 -20.52 -4.21 12.45
N LYS A 3 -19.60 -4.94 13.09
CA LYS A 3 -18.17 -4.94 12.67
C LYS A 3 -17.97 -5.35 11.23
N ASN A 4 -18.83 -6.21 10.71
CA ASN A 4 -18.75 -6.71 9.33
C ASN A 4 -19.11 -5.62 8.32
N GLU A 5 -20.08 -4.76 8.63
CA GLU A 5 -20.44 -3.62 7.76
C GLU A 5 -19.31 -2.60 7.68
N ILE A 6 -18.67 -2.28 8.81
CA ILE A 6 -17.51 -1.38 8.84
C ILE A 6 -16.35 -1.96 8.02
N GLN A 7 -16.09 -3.25 8.17
CA GLN A 7 -15.03 -3.93 7.43
C GLN A 7 -15.30 -3.92 5.92
N LEU A 8 -16.54 -4.16 5.51
CA LEU A 8 -16.95 -4.11 4.10
C LEU A 8 -16.81 -2.69 3.54
N GLU A 9 -17.26 -1.68 4.28
CA GLU A 9 -17.14 -0.28 3.88
C GLU A 9 -15.67 0.15 3.71
N ILE A 10 -14.79 -0.22 4.65
CA ILE A 10 -13.36 0.03 4.57
C ILE A 10 -12.75 -0.66 3.34
N LYS A 11 -13.10 -1.93 3.09
CA LYS A 11 -12.65 -2.67 1.91
C LYS A 11 -13.03 -1.94 0.63
N ASN A 12 -14.31 -1.53 0.51
CA ASN A 12 -14.82 -0.83 -0.66
C ASN A 12 -14.14 0.53 -0.88
N GLN A 13 -13.90 1.28 0.20
CA GLN A 13 -13.21 2.56 0.10
C GLN A 13 -11.75 2.40 -0.32
N ILE A 14 -11.05 1.40 0.19
CA ILE A 14 -9.67 1.12 -0.20
C ILE A 14 -9.61 0.72 -1.66
N GLN A 15 -10.51 -0.17 -2.10
CA GLN A 15 -10.61 -0.57 -3.50
C GLN A 15 -10.87 0.63 -4.41
N LYS A 16 -11.86 1.45 -4.06
CA LYS A 16 -12.24 2.62 -4.87
C LYS A 16 -11.14 3.69 -4.91
N LYS A 17 -10.48 3.93 -3.78
CA LYS A 17 -9.57 5.08 -3.61
C LYS A 17 -8.13 4.77 -4.00
N TYR A 18 -7.70 3.53 -3.79
CA TYR A 18 -6.31 3.11 -3.98
C TYR A 18 -6.15 1.97 -4.97
N ASN A 19 -7.24 1.50 -5.56
CA ASN A 19 -7.26 0.32 -6.45
C ASN A 19 -6.57 -0.89 -5.81
N LEU A 20 -6.71 -1.03 -4.47
CA LEU A 20 -6.14 -2.12 -3.69
C LEU A 20 -7.25 -3.06 -3.23
N GLU A 21 -7.19 -4.30 -3.65
CA GLU A 21 -8.07 -5.34 -3.14
C GLU A 21 -7.44 -6.00 -1.91
N LEU A 22 -8.16 -5.93 -0.77
CA LEU A 22 -7.72 -6.53 0.50
C LEU A 22 -8.64 -7.67 0.92
N LYS A 23 -8.03 -8.77 1.33
CA LYS A 23 -8.72 -9.90 2.00
C LYS A 23 -8.37 -9.86 3.48
N PHE A 24 -9.35 -9.61 4.32
CA PHE A 24 -9.18 -9.59 5.78
C PHE A 24 -9.41 -10.99 6.35
N ASN A 25 -8.46 -11.49 7.12
CA ASN A 25 -8.57 -12.80 7.79
C ASN A 25 -9.09 -12.65 9.23
N GLU A 26 -9.00 -11.44 9.80
CA GLU A 26 -9.49 -11.12 11.14
C GLU A 26 -10.36 -9.86 11.12
N SER A 27 -11.18 -9.70 12.17
CA SER A 27 -12.00 -8.49 12.33
C SER A 27 -11.14 -7.26 12.60
N ILE A 28 -11.57 -6.13 12.05
CA ILE A 28 -10.92 -4.84 12.26
C ILE A 28 -11.18 -4.34 13.68
N LYS A 29 -10.14 -3.75 14.31
CA LYS A 29 -10.23 -3.09 15.62
C LYS A 29 -10.16 -1.58 15.44
N TYR A 30 -10.88 -0.85 16.28
CA TYR A 30 -10.87 0.61 16.32
C TYR A 30 -10.01 1.11 17.47
N GLY A 31 -9.25 2.19 17.25
CA GLY A 31 -8.45 2.89 18.24
C GLY A 31 -8.59 4.40 18.10
N LEU A 32 -8.51 5.12 19.24
CA LEU A 32 -8.67 6.58 19.30
C LEU A 32 -7.33 7.32 19.36
N LEU A 33 -6.34 6.75 20.05
CA LEU A 33 -5.07 7.41 20.30
C LEU A 33 -3.95 6.89 19.37
N PRO A 34 -3.01 7.76 18.93
CA PRO A 34 -2.97 9.22 19.09
C PRO A 34 -3.95 9.97 18.18
N LYS A 35 -4.52 9.32 17.18
CA LYS A 35 -5.56 9.81 16.25
C LYS A 35 -6.51 8.66 15.95
N PRO A 36 -7.79 8.92 15.65
CA PRO A 36 -8.75 7.89 15.28
C PRO A 36 -8.23 7.04 14.12
N HIS A 37 -8.25 5.72 14.31
CA HIS A 37 -7.74 4.77 13.33
C HIS A 37 -8.37 3.39 13.47
N PHE A 38 -8.35 2.64 12.38
CA PHE A 38 -8.62 1.22 12.39
C PHE A 38 -7.31 0.44 12.27
N VAL A 39 -7.29 -0.73 12.90
CA VAL A 39 -6.18 -1.70 12.80
C VAL A 39 -6.73 -3.03 12.31
N ALA A 40 -6.17 -3.52 11.22
CA ALA A 40 -6.38 -4.89 10.74
C ALA A 40 -5.08 -5.68 10.86
N LYS A 41 -5.21 -6.95 11.22
CA LYS A 41 -4.09 -7.89 11.30
C LYS A 41 -4.30 -9.04 10.34
N ASN A 42 -3.19 -9.65 9.91
CA ASN A 42 -3.20 -10.87 9.11
C ASN A 42 -4.16 -10.78 7.91
N LEU A 43 -3.81 -9.93 6.97
CA LEU A 43 -4.58 -9.72 5.75
C LEU A 43 -3.71 -9.95 4.52
N SER A 44 -4.34 -10.13 3.36
CA SER A 44 -3.65 -10.31 2.09
C SER A 44 -3.98 -9.17 1.12
N ILE A 45 -3.01 -8.85 0.25
CA ILE A 45 -3.22 -8.00 -0.92
C ILE A 45 -3.47 -8.90 -2.12
N ILE A 46 -4.58 -8.67 -2.81
CA ILE A 46 -5.00 -9.40 -4.00
C ILE A 46 -4.80 -8.53 -5.23
N HIS A 47 -4.22 -9.10 -6.28
CA HIS A 47 -4.12 -8.47 -7.59
C HIS A 47 -4.44 -9.50 -8.66
N ASN A 48 -5.32 -9.17 -9.60
CA ASN A 48 -5.78 -10.10 -10.65
C ASN A 48 -6.24 -11.45 -10.09
N LYS A 49 -7.02 -11.43 -9.00
CA LYS A 49 -7.53 -12.62 -8.27
C LYS A 49 -6.46 -13.50 -7.62
N LYS A 50 -5.20 -13.08 -7.63
CA LYS A 50 -4.07 -13.79 -7.02
C LYS A 50 -3.63 -13.05 -5.75
N GLU A 51 -3.33 -13.80 -4.70
CA GLU A 51 -2.67 -13.24 -3.52
C GLU A 51 -1.21 -12.95 -3.84
N ILE A 52 -0.83 -11.66 -3.81
CA ILE A 52 0.52 -11.21 -4.12
C ILE A 52 1.31 -10.81 -2.89
N ALA A 53 0.64 -10.56 -1.77
CA ALA A 53 1.31 -10.21 -0.54
C ALA A 53 0.51 -10.62 0.70
N SER A 54 1.24 -11.02 1.75
CA SER A 54 0.74 -11.14 3.10
C SER A 54 1.11 -9.89 3.92
N VAL A 55 0.19 -9.43 4.76
CA VAL A 55 0.35 -8.22 5.57
C VAL A 55 0.10 -8.54 7.03
N LYS A 56 1.07 -8.35 7.90
CA LYS A 56 0.87 -8.58 9.35
C LYS A 56 0.02 -7.51 10.01
N ASN A 57 0.21 -6.23 9.63
CA ASN A 57 -0.53 -5.13 10.23
C ASN A 57 -0.84 -4.05 9.19
N LEU A 58 -2.09 -3.63 9.16
CA LEU A 58 -2.57 -2.45 8.45
C LEU A 58 -3.17 -1.47 9.45
N LYS A 59 -2.73 -0.22 9.41
CA LYS A 59 -3.31 0.88 10.16
C LYS A 59 -3.91 1.90 9.20
N LEU A 60 -5.17 2.23 9.42
CA LEU A 60 -5.94 3.15 8.60
C LEU A 60 -6.35 4.35 9.45
N PHE A 61 -5.89 5.54 9.08
CA PHE A 61 -6.33 6.76 9.77
C PHE A 61 -7.63 7.27 9.20
N THR A 62 -8.45 7.88 10.06
CA THR A 62 -9.72 8.48 9.68
C THR A 62 -9.80 9.92 10.15
N SER A 63 -10.64 10.75 9.50
CA SER A 63 -10.87 12.11 9.98
C SER A 63 -11.80 12.14 11.18
N VAL A 64 -11.49 13.01 12.16
CA VAL A 64 -12.26 13.15 13.42
C VAL A 64 -13.68 13.65 13.17
N ASN A 65 -13.88 14.51 12.17
CA ASN A 65 -15.14 15.22 11.94
C ASN A 65 -16.32 14.34 11.49
N LYS A 66 -16.11 13.03 11.32
CA LYS A 66 -17.14 12.10 10.83
C LYS A 66 -17.21 10.79 11.63
N LEU A 67 -16.69 10.79 12.86
CA LEU A 67 -16.72 9.61 13.73
C LEU A 67 -18.14 9.13 14.08
N PHE A 68 -19.14 10.01 13.99
CA PHE A 68 -20.54 9.71 14.33
C PHE A 68 -21.45 9.45 13.12
N SER A 69 -20.94 9.64 11.89
CA SER A 69 -21.68 9.33 10.65
C SER A 69 -20.92 8.28 9.85
N PHE A 70 -21.16 7.00 10.17
CA PHE A 70 -20.47 5.85 9.56
C PHE A 70 -20.69 5.69 8.05
N ASN A 71 -21.71 6.32 7.50
CA ASN A 71 -22.00 6.29 6.06
C ASN A 71 -20.99 7.07 5.20
N LYS A 72 -19.98 7.72 5.80
CA LYS A 72 -18.92 8.46 5.08
C LYS A 72 -17.60 8.47 5.85
N THR A 73 -17.09 7.30 6.26
CA THR A 73 -15.73 7.20 6.82
C THR A 73 -14.73 7.71 5.80
N ASN A 74 -14.13 8.87 6.03
CA ASN A 74 -13.11 9.38 5.11
C ASN A 74 -11.76 8.80 5.52
N LEU A 75 -11.35 7.74 4.85
CA LEU A 75 -10.02 7.15 5.04
C LEU A 75 -8.95 8.14 4.59
N LYS A 76 -7.98 8.31 5.47
CA LYS A 76 -6.75 9.07 5.22
C LYS A 76 -5.59 8.11 4.92
N ASP A 77 -4.44 8.34 5.53
CA ASP A 77 -3.25 7.54 5.27
C ASP A 77 -3.42 6.06 5.62
N LEU A 78 -2.86 5.21 4.78
CA LEU A 78 -2.73 3.77 4.96
C LEU A 78 -1.30 3.45 5.37
N ILE A 79 -1.10 2.75 6.48
CA ILE A 79 0.22 2.27 6.90
C ILE A 79 0.22 0.76 6.94
N PHE A 80 0.91 0.15 5.99
CA PHE A 80 1.22 -1.27 5.94
C PHE A 80 2.53 -1.54 6.68
N LYS A 81 2.54 -2.53 7.57
CA LYS A 81 3.74 -2.96 8.29
C LYS A 81 3.95 -4.46 8.15
N ASN A 82 5.21 -4.83 7.94
CA ASN A 82 5.64 -6.21 7.79
C ASN A 82 4.83 -6.88 6.67
N VAL A 83 4.98 -6.36 5.47
CA VAL A 83 4.39 -6.92 4.25
C VAL A 83 5.42 -7.79 3.57
N ASP A 84 5.04 -9.00 3.22
CA ASP A 84 5.84 -9.90 2.42
C ASP A 84 5.16 -10.09 1.06
N PHE A 85 5.70 -9.41 0.05
CA PHE A 85 5.26 -9.54 -1.34
C PHE A 85 5.94 -10.75 -1.98
N ASN A 86 5.16 -11.61 -2.64
CA ASN A 86 5.65 -12.69 -3.49
C ASN A 86 5.40 -12.28 -4.94
N ILE A 87 6.44 -11.84 -5.64
CA ILE A 87 6.35 -11.23 -6.96
C ILE A 87 7.06 -12.10 -7.99
N TYR A 88 6.32 -12.49 -9.00
CA TYR A 88 6.84 -13.11 -10.22
C TYR A 88 6.96 -12.05 -11.31
N LYS A 89 7.68 -12.38 -12.40
CA LYS A 89 7.88 -11.42 -13.49
C LYS A 89 6.59 -10.75 -13.97
N ASN A 90 5.50 -11.51 -14.05
CA ASN A 90 4.20 -11.02 -14.52
C ASN A 90 3.43 -10.19 -13.48
N ASP A 91 3.84 -10.24 -12.20
CA ASP A 91 3.16 -9.50 -11.12
C ASP A 91 3.73 -8.08 -10.95
N LEU A 92 4.78 -7.70 -11.69
CA LEU A 92 5.35 -6.35 -11.65
C LEU A 92 4.34 -5.27 -12.06
N GLU A 93 3.33 -5.63 -12.82
CA GLU A 93 2.22 -4.75 -13.21
C GLU A 93 1.50 -4.14 -11.98
N PHE A 94 1.42 -4.87 -10.87
CA PHE A 94 0.86 -4.35 -9.62
C PHE A 94 1.47 -3.01 -9.20
N PHE A 95 2.80 -2.89 -9.24
CA PHE A 95 3.47 -1.65 -8.85
C PHE A 95 3.24 -0.53 -9.85
N THR A 96 3.16 -0.84 -11.14
CA THR A 96 2.83 0.16 -12.16
C THR A 96 1.38 0.64 -12.06
N ASP A 97 0.45 -0.25 -11.72
CA ASP A 97 -0.95 0.08 -11.51
C ASP A 97 -1.14 0.95 -10.26
N LEU A 98 -0.38 0.67 -9.20
CA LEU A 98 -0.36 1.54 -8.01
C LEU A 98 0.04 2.99 -8.38
N LEU A 99 0.98 3.17 -9.30
CA LEU A 99 1.41 4.50 -9.78
C LEU A 99 0.36 5.20 -10.66
N LYS A 100 -0.60 4.46 -11.23
CA LYS A 100 -1.67 5.01 -12.08
C LYS A 100 -2.90 5.46 -11.31
N ILE A 101 -2.95 5.27 -9.99
CA ILE A 101 -4.09 5.66 -9.15
C ILE A 101 -4.44 7.15 -9.36
N GLU A 102 -5.74 7.46 -9.28
CA GLU A 102 -6.19 8.84 -9.32
C GLU A 102 -5.55 9.69 -8.21
N PRO A 103 -5.27 10.98 -8.48
CA PRO A 103 -4.66 11.90 -7.53
C PRO A 103 -5.36 11.88 -6.17
N ASN A 104 -4.60 11.69 -5.10
CA ASN A 104 -5.13 11.54 -3.76
C ASN A 104 -4.17 12.17 -2.75
N GLU A 105 -4.69 13.06 -1.91
CA GLU A 105 -3.91 13.73 -0.86
C GLU A 105 -3.39 12.79 0.23
N ASN A 106 -3.91 11.57 0.29
CA ASN A 106 -3.54 10.62 1.32
C ASN A 106 -2.37 9.73 0.88
N LYS A 107 -1.58 9.31 1.85
CA LYS A 107 -0.39 8.50 1.61
C LYS A 107 -0.65 7.02 1.81
N ILE A 108 0.03 6.20 1.04
CA ILE A 108 0.25 4.78 1.33
C ILE A 108 1.68 4.64 1.81
N ILE A 109 1.86 4.06 3.00
CA ILE A 109 3.16 3.91 3.63
C ILE A 109 3.42 2.43 3.89
N PHE A 110 4.56 1.92 3.42
CA PHE A 110 5.06 0.59 3.72
C PHE A 110 6.23 0.71 4.71
N LYS A 111 6.24 -0.16 5.73
CA LYS A 111 7.31 -0.20 6.74
C LYS A 111 7.76 -1.63 7.00
N ASN A 112 9.08 -1.85 7.04
CA ASN A 112 9.68 -3.14 7.36
C ASN A 112 9.08 -4.26 6.52
N SER A 113 9.10 -4.09 5.21
CA SER A 113 8.46 -5.00 4.25
C SER A 113 9.51 -5.65 3.36
N ASN A 114 9.16 -6.77 2.74
CA ASN A 114 10.04 -7.47 1.83
C ASN A 114 9.34 -7.69 0.49
N ILE A 115 10.12 -7.70 -0.59
CA ILE A 115 9.69 -8.19 -1.89
C ILE A 115 10.56 -9.39 -2.22
N PHE A 116 9.95 -10.57 -2.24
CA PHE A 116 10.57 -11.81 -2.71
C PHE A 116 10.33 -11.92 -4.21
N PHE A 117 11.38 -11.71 -4.99
CA PHE A 117 11.30 -11.93 -6.42
C PHE A 117 11.54 -13.41 -6.72
N LYS A 118 10.59 -14.02 -7.41
CA LYS A 118 10.56 -15.45 -7.65
C LYS A 118 10.57 -15.78 -9.13
N ASN A 119 11.19 -16.93 -9.46
CA ASN A 119 11.09 -17.53 -10.79
C ASN A 119 9.80 -18.35 -10.95
N ALA A 120 9.62 -18.99 -12.11
CA ALA A 120 8.45 -19.82 -12.40
C ALA A 120 8.36 -21.07 -11.51
N ASP A 121 9.49 -21.53 -10.98
CA ASP A 121 9.59 -22.72 -10.10
C ASP A 121 9.41 -22.37 -8.62
N ASP A 122 8.95 -21.16 -8.31
CA ASP A 122 8.72 -20.63 -6.96
C ASP A 122 10.00 -20.40 -6.13
N GLU A 123 11.18 -20.45 -6.76
CA GLU A 123 12.44 -20.17 -6.09
C GLU A 123 12.67 -18.68 -5.95
N VAL A 124 13.16 -18.26 -4.79
CA VAL A 124 13.48 -16.85 -4.50
C VAL A 124 14.81 -16.49 -5.15
N LEU A 125 14.79 -15.64 -6.16
CA LEU A 125 15.98 -15.14 -6.85
C LEU A 125 16.72 -14.11 -6.01
N PHE A 126 15.99 -13.15 -5.44
CA PHE A 126 16.53 -12.16 -4.51
C PHE A 126 15.41 -11.55 -3.66
N ILE A 127 15.82 -10.89 -2.57
CA ILE A 127 14.92 -10.21 -1.64
C ILE A 127 15.28 -8.73 -1.62
N ASN A 128 14.30 -7.88 -1.93
CA ASN A 128 14.40 -6.44 -1.70
C ASN A 128 13.70 -6.11 -0.38
N LYS A 129 14.47 -5.68 0.62
CA LYS A 129 13.95 -5.22 1.90
C LYS A 129 13.57 -3.75 1.80
N ILE A 130 12.34 -3.41 2.11
CA ILE A 130 11.83 -2.04 2.17
C ILE A 130 11.83 -1.60 3.63
N LYS A 131 12.78 -0.77 4.05
CA LYS A 131 12.80 -0.17 5.39
C LYS A 131 11.63 0.80 5.56
N LYS A 132 11.42 1.64 4.55
CA LYS A 132 10.30 2.57 4.47
C LYS A 132 10.02 2.90 3.00
N GLY A 133 8.75 2.82 2.60
CA GLY A 133 8.26 3.28 1.32
C GLY A 133 7.08 4.22 1.53
N GLU A 134 6.99 5.30 0.75
CA GLU A 134 5.88 6.24 0.77
C GLU A 134 5.40 6.47 -0.67
N PHE A 135 4.12 6.23 -0.89
CA PHE A 135 3.43 6.58 -2.12
C PHE A 135 2.49 7.74 -1.85
N PHE A 136 2.54 8.78 -2.67
CA PHE A 136 1.72 9.99 -2.53
C PHE A 136 1.60 10.73 -3.85
N TYR A 137 0.61 11.63 -3.93
CA TYR A 137 0.46 12.57 -5.03
C TYR A 137 1.12 13.91 -4.70
N ASP A 138 2.00 14.38 -5.59
CA ASP A 138 2.62 15.69 -5.54
C ASP A 138 1.77 16.67 -6.36
N SER A 139 1.00 17.51 -5.68
CA SER A 139 0.10 18.49 -6.32
C SER A 139 0.84 19.61 -7.03
N ASN A 140 2.08 19.91 -6.65
CA ASN A 140 2.86 20.97 -7.29
C ASN A 140 3.34 20.54 -8.68
N ASN A 141 3.75 19.28 -8.81
CA ASN A 141 4.25 18.71 -10.05
C ASN A 141 3.22 17.82 -10.78
N LEU A 142 2.02 17.67 -10.24
CA LEU A 142 0.93 16.83 -10.78
C LEU A 142 1.36 15.38 -11.05
N GLN A 143 2.12 14.80 -10.13
CA GLN A 143 2.74 13.48 -10.26
C GLN A 143 2.42 12.54 -9.10
N ASN A 144 2.21 11.28 -9.39
CA ASN A 144 2.27 10.23 -8.37
C ASN A 144 3.74 9.86 -8.14
N ILE A 145 4.14 9.84 -6.89
CA ILE A 145 5.52 9.58 -6.47
C ILE A 145 5.57 8.42 -5.49
N LEU A 146 6.47 7.47 -5.75
CA LEU A 146 6.90 6.46 -4.79
C LEU A 146 8.34 6.73 -4.40
N ILE A 147 8.60 6.92 -3.11
CA ILE A 147 9.96 7.03 -2.57
C ILE A 147 10.16 5.88 -1.60
N SER A 148 11.24 5.12 -1.74
CA SER A 148 11.54 4.04 -0.81
C SER A 148 13.01 3.93 -0.46
N LYS A 149 13.28 3.52 0.80
CA LYS A 149 14.59 3.14 1.31
C LYS A 149 14.66 1.63 1.33
N ASN A 150 15.56 1.08 0.55
CA ASN A 150 15.64 -0.35 0.26
C ASN A 150 16.99 -0.92 0.61
N GLU A 151 17.07 -2.26 0.60
CA GLU A 151 18.31 -3.01 0.76
C GLU A 151 18.20 -4.32 -0.05
N ILE A 152 19.18 -4.57 -0.95
CA ILE A 152 19.35 -5.83 -1.68
C ILE A 152 20.79 -6.30 -1.43
N PHE A 153 21.01 -7.58 -1.06
CA PHE A 153 22.33 -8.15 -0.76
C PHE A 153 23.14 -7.32 0.25
N LYS A 154 22.47 -6.73 1.26
CA LYS A 154 23.04 -5.80 2.25
C LYS A 154 23.52 -4.45 1.68
N ILE A 155 23.25 -4.16 0.42
CA ILE A 155 23.54 -2.87 -0.21
C ILE A 155 22.30 -1.98 -0.05
N PRO A 156 22.39 -0.88 0.71
CA PRO A 156 21.28 0.06 0.85
C PRO A 156 21.18 0.94 -0.40
N PHE A 157 19.97 1.30 -0.79
CA PHE A 157 19.72 2.27 -1.84
C PHE A 157 18.38 2.98 -1.63
N LYS A 158 18.24 4.13 -2.24
CA LYS A 158 16.98 4.86 -2.33
C LYS A 158 16.42 4.73 -3.73
N LEU A 159 15.15 4.36 -3.84
CA LEU A 159 14.43 4.32 -5.09
C LEU A 159 13.37 5.41 -5.08
N THR A 160 13.35 6.23 -6.13
CA THR A 160 12.28 7.20 -6.40
C THR A 160 11.66 6.89 -7.76
N ILE A 161 10.34 6.63 -7.78
CA ILE A 161 9.61 6.42 -9.03
C ILE A 161 8.55 7.53 -9.13
N LYS A 162 8.51 8.19 -10.29
CA LYS A 162 7.56 9.26 -10.60
C LYS A 162 6.73 8.85 -11.81
N ASN A 163 5.42 8.97 -11.69
CA ASN A 163 4.52 8.84 -12.83
C ASN A 163 4.06 10.24 -13.26
N ASP A 164 4.67 10.74 -14.30
CA ASP A 164 4.27 11.99 -14.96
C ASP A 164 3.10 11.70 -15.91
N LYS A 165 1.89 11.95 -15.43
CA LYS A 165 0.66 11.72 -16.21
C LYS A 165 0.58 12.64 -17.44
N PHE A 166 1.14 13.85 -17.37
CA PHE A 166 1.10 14.81 -18.45
C PHE A 166 1.97 14.36 -19.63
N ASN A 167 3.21 13.96 -19.33
CA ASN A 167 4.15 13.49 -20.34
C ASN A 167 4.04 11.96 -20.62
N LYS A 168 3.13 11.26 -19.94
CA LYS A 168 2.96 9.79 -20.03
C LYS A 168 4.28 9.02 -19.81
N LYS A 169 5.09 9.47 -18.86
CA LYS A 169 6.42 8.88 -18.57
C LYS A 169 6.50 8.39 -17.13
N ILE A 170 7.16 7.25 -16.96
CA ILE A 170 7.59 6.75 -15.66
C ILE A 170 9.09 6.96 -15.56
N ILE A 171 9.53 7.69 -14.53
CA ILE A 171 10.93 8.01 -14.27
C ILE A 171 11.35 7.27 -13.01
N SER A 172 12.39 6.45 -13.08
CA SER A 172 12.97 5.76 -11.95
C SER A 172 14.38 6.29 -11.67
N ILE A 173 14.64 6.68 -10.42
CA ILE A 173 15.92 7.22 -9.96
C ILE A 173 16.42 6.32 -8.84
N PHE A 174 17.66 5.84 -8.96
CA PHE A 174 18.36 5.03 -7.97
C PHE A 174 19.53 5.84 -7.41
N ASP A 175 19.55 5.99 -6.07
CA ASP A 175 20.62 6.64 -5.33
C ASP A 175 21.21 5.61 -4.36
N SER A 176 22.51 5.35 -4.41
CA SER A 176 23.26 4.42 -3.54
C SER A 176 24.17 5.16 -2.57
#